data_3215385a40c2bc0473e6438c60bc3c8c
#
_entry.id   3215385a40c2bc0473e6438c60bc3c8c
#
_cell.length_a   1.000
_cell.length_b   1.000
_cell.length_c   1.000
_cell.angle_alpha   90.00
_cell.angle_beta   90.00
_cell.angle_gamma   90.00
#
_symmetry.space_group_name_H-M   'P 1'
#
loop_
_entity.id
_entity.type
_entity.pdbx_description
1 polymer ?
#
loop_
_entity_poly.entity_id
_entity_poly.type
_entity_poly.pdbx_seq_one_letter_code
_entity_poly.pdbx_strand_id
1 'polypeptide(L)'
;MKRCMFADFTFKIPFEERIRLIKENGFDGVMLGFSDGLKYTQYDIVRNFGLEIENVHSQFDRMNALWTICPESEYILQRTLECVRVCGENGIKTMICHPTDGLVPPEVSRFGIENFAKIIHCGE
;
A
#
# COMPACT_ATOMS: atom_id res chain seq x y z
N MET A 1 -6.31 -22.26 4.75
CA MET A 1 -6.44 -21.04 3.91
C MET A 1 -6.51 -19.84 4.87
N LYS A 2 -5.66 -18.84 4.70
CA LYS A 2 -5.75 -17.59 5.47
C LYS A 2 -6.87 -16.72 4.92
N ARG A 3 -7.59 -16.06 5.82
CA ARG A 3 -8.66 -15.12 5.49
C ARG A 3 -8.19 -13.73 5.91
N CYS A 4 -7.99 -12.84 4.95
CA CYS A 4 -7.57 -11.48 5.21
C CYS A 4 -8.64 -10.50 4.75
N MET A 5 -8.76 -9.37 5.44
CA MET A 5 -9.70 -8.31 5.11
C MET A 5 -8.94 -7.01 4.89
N PHE A 6 -9.38 -6.23 3.90
CA PHE A 6 -8.87 -4.87 3.72
C PHE A 6 -9.38 -3.98 4.86
N ALA A 7 -8.47 -3.42 5.64
CA ALA A 7 -8.82 -2.68 6.85
C ALA A 7 -9.29 -1.24 6.59
N ASP A 8 -9.13 -0.77 5.35
CA ASP A 8 -9.58 0.57 4.96
C ASP A 8 -10.99 0.53 4.36
N PHE A 9 -11.99 0.32 5.22
CA PHE A 9 -13.37 0.39 4.79
C PHE A 9 -13.96 1.79 4.99
N THR A 10 -15.02 2.07 4.25
CA THR A 10 -15.67 3.39 4.19
C THR A 10 -16.38 3.81 5.48
N PHE A 11 -16.53 2.93 6.47
CA PHE A 11 -17.13 3.26 7.74
C PHE A 11 -16.24 4.18 8.58
N LYS A 12 -16.84 5.26 9.10
CA LYS A 12 -16.15 6.24 9.94
C LYS A 12 -16.03 5.75 11.39
N ILE A 13 -15.25 4.70 11.61
CA ILE A 13 -14.93 4.19 12.93
C ILE A 13 -13.41 4.26 13.15
N PRO A 14 -12.94 4.40 14.41
CA PRO A 14 -11.51 4.42 14.72
C PRO A 14 -10.77 3.19 14.16
N PHE A 15 -9.52 3.36 13.77
CA PHE A 15 -8.73 2.27 13.18
C PHE A 15 -8.63 1.05 14.10
N GLU A 16 -8.35 1.25 15.39
CA GLU A 16 -8.26 0.19 16.37
C GLU A 16 -9.58 -0.62 16.49
N GLU A 17 -10.71 0.07 16.44
CA GLU A 17 -12.03 -0.56 16.44
C GLU A 17 -12.25 -1.42 15.17
N ARG A 18 -11.78 -0.96 14.01
CA ARG A 18 -11.82 -1.77 12.77
C ARG A 18 -11.03 -3.06 12.94
N ILE A 19 -9.82 -2.96 13.48
CA ILE A 19 -8.94 -4.11 13.69
C ILE A 19 -9.56 -5.09 14.69
N ARG A 20 -10.16 -4.59 15.76
CA ARG A 20 -10.90 -5.41 16.72
C ARG A 20 -12.04 -6.17 16.05
N LEU A 21 -12.87 -5.49 15.27
CA LEU A 21 -13.99 -6.12 14.55
C LEU A 21 -13.52 -7.19 13.56
N ILE A 22 -12.43 -6.93 12.83
CA ILE A 22 -11.83 -7.92 11.91
C ILE A 22 -11.42 -9.18 12.68
N LYS A 23 -10.75 -9.01 13.83
CA LYS A 23 -10.32 -10.13 14.67
C LYS A 23 -11.50 -10.92 15.22
N GLU A 24 -12.50 -10.25 15.78
CA GLU A 24 -13.68 -10.87 16.36
C GLU A 24 -14.52 -11.67 15.34
N ASN A 25 -14.47 -11.28 14.07
CA ASN A 25 -15.12 -12.00 12.97
C ASN A 25 -14.25 -13.12 12.38
N GLY A 26 -13.15 -13.48 13.04
CA GLY A 26 -12.38 -14.68 12.72
C GLY A 26 -11.46 -14.56 11.51
N PHE A 27 -11.03 -13.34 11.15
CA PHE A 27 -9.99 -13.15 10.15
C PHE A 27 -8.61 -13.42 10.76
N ASP A 28 -7.69 -13.88 9.90
CA ASP A 28 -6.32 -14.24 10.27
C ASP A 28 -5.35 -13.07 10.06
N GLY A 29 -5.72 -12.12 9.18
CA GLY A 29 -4.89 -10.99 8.85
C GLY A 29 -5.63 -9.84 8.17
N VAL A 30 -4.89 -8.80 7.87
CA VAL A 30 -5.37 -7.60 7.19
C VAL A 30 -4.51 -7.23 6.00
N MET A 31 -5.12 -6.52 5.06
CA MET A 31 -4.46 -5.73 4.04
C MET A 31 -4.63 -4.26 4.42
N LEU A 32 -3.55 -3.48 4.37
CA LEU A 32 -3.55 -2.07 4.74
C LEU A 32 -3.37 -1.18 3.51
N GLY A 33 -4.02 -0.02 3.48
CA GLY A 33 -3.73 1.02 2.50
C GLY A 33 -2.57 1.90 2.97
N PHE A 34 -1.65 2.23 2.08
CA PHE A 34 -0.56 3.17 2.38
C PHE A 34 -1.08 4.60 2.24
N SER A 35 -1.12 5.33 3.34
CA SER A 35 -1.50 6.75 3.38
C SER A 35 -0.56 7.53 4.31
N ASP A 36 -0.54 8.85 4.19
CA ASP A 36 0.28 9.72 5.06
C ASP A 36 -0.05 9.61 6.56
N GLY A 37 -1.18 9.00 6.90
CA GLY A 37 -1.58 8.72 8.28
C GLY A 37 -1.24 7.31 8.75
N LEU A 38 -0.77 6.43 7.86
CA LEU A 38 -0.27 5.10 8.20
C LEU A 38 1.14 5.23 8.78
N LYS A 39 1.19 5.70 10.01
CA LYS A 39 2.41 5.70 10.80
C LYS A 39 2.56 4.33 11.44
N TYR A 40 3.76 4.00 11.83
CA TYR A 40 4.19 2.76 12.49
C TYR A 40 3.23 2.27 13.60
N THR A 41 2.53 3.17 14.29
CA THR A 41 1.52 2.85 15.30
C THR A 41 0.38 1.97 14.80
N GLN A 42 0.01 2.02 13.52
CA GLN A 42 -1.06 1.18 12.98
C GLN A 42 -0.61 -0.27 12.76
N TYR A 43 0.65 -0.48 12.40
CA TYR A 43 1.23 -1.83 12.32
C TYR A 43 1.27 -2.49 13.69
N ASP A 44 1.63 -1.73 14.72
CA ASP A 44 1.64 -2.22 16.09
C ASP A 44 0.23 -2.54 16.59
N ILE A 45 -0.76 -1.72 16.28
CA ILE A 45 -2.17 -2.02 16.61
C ILE A 45 -2.58 -3.35 15.99
N VAL A 46 -2.33 -3.58 14.72
CA VAL A 46 -2.68 -4.85 14.04
C VAL A 46 -2.02 -6.04 14.74
N ARG A 47 -0.73 -5.94 15.04
CA ARG A 47 0.04 -7.00 15.70
C ARG A 47 -0.44 -7.26 17.12
N ASN A 48 -0.80 -6.22 17.87
CA ASN A 48 -1.32 -6.34 19.24
C ASN A 48 -2.65 -7.12 19.30
N PHE A 49 -3.47 -7.07 18.25
CA PHE A 49 -4.65 -7.92 18.11
C PHE A 49 -4.32 -9.34 17.60
N GLY A 50 -3.06 -9.66 17.37
CA GLY A 50 -2.65 -10.96 16.86
C GLY A 50 -3.12 -11.24 15.43
N LEU A 51 -3.20 -10.19 14.60
CA LEU A 51 -3.46 -10.30 13.18
C LEU A 51 -2.15 -10.15 12.39
N GLU A 52 -2.05 -10.87 11.28
CA GLU A 52 -0.96 -10.70 10.34
C GLU A 52 -1.24 -9.51 9.39
N ILE A 53 -0.18 -8.82 8.95
CA ILE A 53 -0.28 -7.87 7.85
C ILE A 53 0.15 -8.62 6.59
N GLU A 54 -0.83 -8.99 5.77
CA GLU A 54 -0.60 -9.79 4.58
C GLU A 54 0.08 -8.99 3.48
N ASN A 55 -0.39 -7.77 3.28
CA ASN A 55 0.20 -6.84 2.34
C ASN A 55 -0.15 -5.39 2.68
N VAL A 56 0.59 -4.49 2.06
CA VAL A 56 0.25 -3.06 2.02
C VAL A 56 -0.07 -2.68 0.57
N HIS A 57 -1.19 -2.04 0.39
CA HIS A 57 -1.62 -1.49 -0.89
C HIS A 57 -1.06 -0.08 -1.01
N SER A 58 -0.19 0.16 -1.98
CA SER A 58 0.32 1.51 -2.25
C SER A 58 -0.83 2.44 -2.67
N GLN A 59 -0.54 3.73 -2.75
CA GLN A 59 -1.53 4.67 -3.27
C GLN A 59 -2.04 4.23 -4.64
N PHE A 60 -3.33 4.48 -4.89
CA PHE A 60 -3.95 4.25 -6.20
C PHE A 60 -3.99 5.53 -7.03
N ASP A 61 -4.23 6.66 -6.36
CA ASP A 61 -4.41 7.96 -6.98
C ASP A 61 -3.16 8.45 -7.69
N ARG A 62 -3.34 8.99 -8.89
CA ARG A 62 -2.32 9.65 -9.73
C ARG A 62 -1.16 8.75 -10.20
N MET A 63 -1.33 7.43 -10.17
CA MET A 63 -0.29 6.49 -10.65
C MET A 63 0.07 6.69 -12.13
N ASN A 64 -0.85 7.24 -12.93
CA ASN A 64 -0.58 7.59 -14.32
C ASN A 64 0.58 8.59 -14.49
N ALA A 65 0.87 9.41 -13.47
CA ALA A 65 2.01 10.32 -13.50
C ALA A 65 3.36 9.62 -13.63
N LEU A 66 3.46 8.36 -13.21
CA LEU A 66 4.70 7.57 -13.36
C LEU A 66 5.10 7.34 -14.82
N TRP A 67 4.16 7.46 -15.75
CA TRP A 67 4.39 7.24 -17.19
C TRP A 67 4.80 8.49 -17.95
N THR A 68 4.69 9.68 -17.35
CA THR A 68 4.93 10.96 -18.00
C THR A 68 5.99 11.78 -17.29
N ILE A 69 6.79 12.54 -18.05
CA ILE A 69 7.75 13.48 -17.47
C ILE A 69 6.99 14.73 -17.00
N CYS A 70 6.67 14.78 -15.72
CA CYS A 70 5.98 15.92 -15.10
C CYS A 70 6.43 16.08 -13.63
N PRO A 71 6.23 17.24 -13.01
CA PRO A 71 6.62 17.46 -11.61
C PRO A 71 5.97 16.47 -10.63
N GLU A 72 4.80 15.98 -10.95
CA GLU A 72 4.04 15.05 -10.11
C GLU A 72 4.64 13.64 -10.13
N SER A 73 5.31 13.25 -11.22
CA SER A 73 5.86 11.90 -11.35
C SER A 73 6.93 11.60 -10.30
N GLU A 74 7.78 12.56 -9.97
CA GLU A 74 8.78 12.39 -8.92
C GLU A 74 8.12 12.22 -7.53
N TYR A 75 7.11 13.02 -7.23
CA TYR A 75 6.37 12.91 -5.97
C TYR A 75 5.72 11.51 -5.82
N ILE A 76 5.05 11.02 -6.87
CA ILE A 76 4.39 9.71 -6.86
C ILE A 76 5.43 8.58 -6.76
N LEU A 77 6.56 8.71 -7.48
CA LEU A 77 7.65 7.75 -7.39
C LEU A 77 8.19 7.66 -5.95
N GLN A 78 8.51 8.79 -5.34
CA GLN A 78 9.06 8.81 -3.98
C GLN A 78 8.10 8.24 -2.94
N ARG A 79 6.80 8.53 -3.06
CA ARG A 79 5.78 7.91 -2.20
C ARG A 79 5.70 6.39 -2.36
N THR A 80 5.79 5.91 -3.59
CA THR A 80 5.76 4.46 -3.85
C THR A 80 7.01 3.78 -3.30
N LEU A 81 8.19 4.39 -3.48
CA LEU A 81 9.45 3.91 -2.89
C LEU A 81 9.41 3.92 -1.35
N GLU A 82 8.77 4.93 -0.75
CA GLU A 82 8.58 4.98 0.69
C GLU A 82 7.70 3.83 1.17
N CYS A 83 6.62 3.51 0.45
CA CYS A 83 5.78 2.35 0.75
C CYS A 83 6.59 1.05 0.75
N VAL A 84 7.47 0.85 -0.24
CA VAL A 84 8.37 -0.32 -0.29
C VAL A 84 9.27 -0.38 0.95
N ARG A 85 9.93 0.74 1.29
CA ARG A 85 10.82 0.82 2.46
C ARG A 85 10.09 0.51 3.77
N VAL A 86 8.90 1.11 3.95
CA VAL A 86 8.06 0.87 5.14
C VAL A 86 7.65 -0.60 5.23
N CYS A 87 7.31 -1.24 4.12
CA CYS A 87 7.04 -2.68 4.09
C CYS A 87 8.27 -3.48 4.58
N GLY A 88 9.45 -3.20 4.03
CA GLY A 88 10.70 -3.86 4.42
C GLY A 88 11.03 -3.69 5.90
N GLU A 89 10.97 -2.46 6.41
CA GLU A 89 11.23 -2.12 7.83
C GLU A 89 10.26 -2.82 8.79
N ASN A 90 9.04 -3.12 8.32
CA ASN A 90 8.03 -3.81 9.11
C ASN A 90 7.95 -5.32 8.84
N GLY A 91 8.85 -5.87 8.04
CA GLY A 91 8.85 -7.29 7.70
C GLY A 91 7.65 -7.75 6.87
N ILE A 92 7.00 -6.83 6.16
CA ILE A 92 5.86 -7.10 5.27
C ILE A 92 6.42 -7.50 3.91
N LYS A 93 6.11 -8.70 3.47
CA LYS A 93 6.72 -9.32 2.28
C LYS A 93 6.05 -8.95 0.96
N THR A 94 4.86 -8.35 1.01
CA THR A 94 4.06 -8.10 -0.18
C THR A 94 3.53 -6.67 -0.18
N MET A 95 3.82 -5.96 -1.26
CA MET A 95 3.20 -4.68 -1.57
C MET A 95 2.39 -4.80 -2.86
N ILE A 96 1.20 -4.24 -2.88
CA ILE A 96 0.39 -4.12 -4.10
C ILE A 96 0.59 -2.73 -4.69
N CYS A 97 1.00 -2.69 -5.95
CA CYS A 97 1.17 -1.46 -6.71
C CYS A 97 0.37 -1.54 -8.01
N HIS A 98 -0.44 -0.52 -8.28
CA HIS A 98 -1.15 -0.42 -9.55
C HIS A 98 -0.27 0.26 -10.60
N PRO A 99 -0.25 -0.25 -11.84
CA PRO A 99 0.50 0.42 -12.90
C PRO A 99 -0.22 1.69 -13.41
N THR A 100 -1.52 1.81 -13.16
CA THR A 100 -2.37 2.93 -13.62
C THR A 100 -3.44 3.24 -12.58
N ASP A 101 -4.01 4.45 -12.63
CA ASP A 101 -5.03 4.91 -11.69
C ASP A 101 -6.40 5.16 -12.34
N GLY A 102 -6.61 4.74 -13.56
CA GLY A 102 -7.80 5.16 -14.25
C GLY A 102 -8.32 4.24 -15.36
N LEU A 103 -9.45 4.64 -15.90
CA LEU A 103 -10.12 3.96 -17.00
C LEU A 103 -9.38 4.11 -18.34
N VAL A 104 -8.58 5.18 -18.47
CA VAL A 104 -7.77 5.44 -19.66
C VAL A 104 -6.30 5.27 -19.25
N PRO A 105 -5.66 4.15 -19.61
CA PRO A 105 -4.26 3.96 -19.31
C PRO A 105 -3.42 4.95 -20.14
N PRO A 106 -2.32 5.48 -19.58
CA PRO A 106 -1.37 6.29 -20.32
C PRO A 106 -0.65 5.45 -21.38
N GLU A 107 0.00 6.12 -22.34
CA GLU A 107 0.91 5.44 -23.27
C GLU A 107 2.09 4.84 -22.51
N VAL A 108 2.47 3.63 -22.88
CA VAL A 108 3.67 2.98 -22.34
C VAL A 108 4.90 3.77 -22.77
N SER A 109 5.61 4.34 -21.83
CA SER A 109 6.83 5.12 -22.07
C SER A 109 8.06 4.46 -21.47
N ARG A 110 9.23 4.72 -22.05
CA ARG A 110 10.51 4.29 -21.47
C ARG A 110 10.70 4.88 -20.07
N PHE A 111 10.31 6.13 -19.87
CA PHE A 111 10.36 6.82 -18.56
C PHE A 111 9.54 6.05 -17.51
N GLY A 112 8.32 5.61 -17.85
CA GLY A 112 7.49 4.82 -16.95
C GLY A 112 8.11 3.47 -16.61
N ILE A 113 8.66 2.77 -17.61
CA ILE A 113 9.36 1.50 -17.40
C ILE A 113 10.54 1.69 -16.43
N GLU A 114 11.33 2.75 -16.59
CA GLU A 114 12.46 3.07 -15.70
C GLU A 114 11.98 3.38 -14.26
N ASN A 115 10.84 4.05 -14.08
CA ASN A 115 10.25 4.30 -12.77
C ASN A 115 9.80 3.01 -12.09
N PHE A 116 9.11 2.12 -12.80
CA PHE A 116 8.72 0.82 -12.24
C PHE A 116 9.93 -0.07 -11.94
N ALA A 117 10.99 -0.02 -12.74
CA ALA A 117 12.24 -0.70 -12.44
C ALA A 117 12.85 -0.22 -11.11
N LYS A 118 12.86 1.09 -10.83
CA LYS A 118 13.31 1.64 -9.53
C LYS A 118 12.48 1.11 -8.37
N ILE A 119 11.15 0.99 -8.53
CA ILE A 119 10.26 0.46 -7.49
C ILE A 119 10.58 -1.01 -7.20
N ILE A 120 10.78 -1.82 -8.24
CA ILE A 120 11.13 -3.24 -8.12
C ILE A 120 12.48 -3.39 -7.38
N HIS A 121 13.53 -2.72 -7.85
CA HIS A 121 14.86 -2.81 -7.24
C HIS A 121 14.93 -2.25 -5.80
N CYS A 122 14.03 -1.37 -5.41
CA CYS A 122 13.94 -0.90 -4.02
C CYS A 122 13.47 -2.01 -3.07
N GLY A 123 12.75 -3.02 -3.59
CA GLY A 123 12.21 -4.14 -2.81
C GLY A 123 13.12 -5.36 -2.71
N GLU A 124 14.26 -5.34 -3.42
CA GLU A 124 15.30 -6.40 -3.39
C GLU A 124 16.25 -6.21 -2.22
#